data_5b69baf75b54645cfecda63b108c411a
#
_entry.id   5b69baf75b54645cfecda63b108c411a
#
_cell.length_a   1.000
_cell.length_b   1.000
_cell.length_c   1.000
_cell.angle_alpha   90.00
_cell.angle_beta   90.00
_cell.angle_gamma   90.00
#
_symmetry.space_group_name_H-M   'P 1'
#
loop_
_entity.id
_entity.type
_entity.pdbx_description
1 polymer ?
#
loop_
_entity_poly.entity_id
_entity_poly.type
_entity_poly.pdbx_seq_one_letter_code
_entity_poly.pdbx_strand_id
1 'polypeptide(L)'
;YETDIRDREGLRKIFAENSFDCCIHFAGLKAVGESVQKPLEYYDNNISGTLVLLEEMRNAGCKNIIFSSSATVYGNPAVMPITESCPKGHCTNPYGNTKSMLEEILRDLHVADNEWNVVLLRYFNPIGAHSSGLIGENPNGVPNNLMPYITQVAAGKLKELHVFGNDYPTPDGTGVRDYIHVVDLAKGHVKALKAIDDKCGIEVYNLGTGIGYSVLDLVKAFEKANGIKIPYVIDQR
;
A
#
# COMPACT_ATOMS: atom_id res chain seq x y z
N TYR A 1 15.06 11.64 -11.62
CA TYR A 1 14.93 10.90 -12.88
C TYR A 1 13.44 10.62 -13.13
N GLU A 2 13.02 10.75 -14.38
CA GLU A 2 11.69 10.37 -14.85
C GLU A 2 11.84 9.10 -15.70
N THR A 3 11.54 7.93 -15.10
CA THR A 3 11.78 6.62 -15.72
C THR A 3 10.73 5.63 -15.23
N ASP A 4 10.14 4.86 -16.16
CA ASP A 4 9.26 3.73 -15.81
C ASP A 4 10.11 2.57 -15.26
N ILE A 5 9.62 1.88 -14.22
CA ILE A 5 10.34 0.74 -13.62
C ILE A 5 10.51 -0.44 -14.59
N ARG A 6 9.77 -0.46 -15.70
CA ARG A 6 9.93 -1.44 -16.79
C ARG A 6 11.00 -1.03 -17.81
N ASP A 7 11.47 0.22 -17.77
CA ASP A 7 12.53 0.72 -18.64
C ASP A 7 13.91 0.30 -18.10
N ARG A 8 14.37 -0.86 -18.56
CA ARG A 8 15.66 -1.44 -18.17
C ARG A 8 16.84 -0.49 -18.44
N GLU A 9 16.87 0.13 -19.61
CA GLU A 9 17.99 1.01 -20.00
C GLU A 9 17.98 2.29 -19.16
N GLY A 10 16.81 2.85 -18.89
CA GLY A 10 16.66 3.99 -18.00
C GLY A 10 17.13 3.66 -16.57
N LEU A 11 16.71 2.53 -16.00
CA LEU A 11 17.16 2.09 -14.67
C LEU A 11 18.67 1.81 -14.66
N ARG A 12 19.21 1.11 -15.66
CA ARG A 12 20.65 0.84 -15.78
C ARG A 12 21.47 2.12 -15.76
N LYS A 13 21.04 3.14 -16.51
CA LYS A 13 21.69 4.44 -16.53
C LYS A 13 21.68 5.10 -15.12
N ILE A 14 20.53 5.08 -14.44
CA ILE A 14 20.39 5.64 -13.09
C ILE A 14 21.36 4.98 -12.12
N PHE A 15 21.44 3.64 -12.12
CA PHE A 15 22.37 2.90 -11.26
C PHE A 15 23.84 3.06 -11.65
N ALA A 16 24.14 3.29 -12.94
CA ALA A 16 25.49 3.56 -13.39
C ALA A 16 26.01 4.96 -13.00
N GLU A 17 25.10 5.93 -12.91
CA GLU A 17 25.44 7.32 -12.56
C GLU A 17 25.44 7.58 -11.03
N ASN A 18 24.87 6.67 -10.24
CA ASN A 18 24.66 6.86 -8.80
C ASN A 18 24.97 5.60 -8.01
N SER A 19 25.41 5.78 -6.77
CA SER A 19 25.53 4.70 -5.78
C SER A 19 24.36 4.81 -4.79
N PHE A 20 23.64 3.70 -4.58
CA PHE A 20 22.51 3.65 -3.67
C PHE A 20 22.74 2.59 -2.59
N ASP A 21 22.52 2.96 -1.33
CA ASP A 21 22.62 2.05 -0.19
C ASP A 21 21.38 1.18 -0.03
N CYS A 22 20.21 1.70 -0.39
CA CYS A 22 18.90 1.02 -0.25
C CYS A 22 17.89 1.56 -1.25
N CYS A 23 16.99 0.69 -1.71
CA CYS A 23 15.82 1.06 -2.50
C CYS A 23 14.57 0.98 -1.61
N ILE A 24 13.78 2.07 -1.54
CA ILE A 24 12.42 2.04 -1.00
C ILE A 24 11.47 1.97 -2.20
N HIS A 25 10.87 0.80 -2.42
CA HIS A 25 10.10 0.52 -3.61
C HIS A 25 8.60 0.79 -3.41
N PHE A 26 8.13 1.97 -3.83
CA PHE A 26 6.72 2.36 -3.82
C PHE A 26 6.02 2.17 -5.17
N ALA A 27 6.78 2.11 -6.27
CA ALA A 27 6.20 2.07 -7.60
C ALA A 27 5.31 0.83 -7.79
N GLY A 28 4.10 1.06 -8.32
CA GLY A 28 3.15 0.00 -8.58
C GLY A 28 1.73 0.54 -8.75
N LEU A 29 0.95 -0.13 -9.59
CA LEU A 29 -0.49 0.09 -9.69
C LEU A 29 -1.16 -0.47 -8.43
N LYS A 30 -2.11 0.28 -7.81
CA LYS A 30 -2.65 -0.04 -6.49
C LYS A 30 -4.18 -0.06 -6.37
N ALA A 31 -4.90 0.24 -7.44
CA ALA A 31 -6.36 0.32 -7.41
C ALA A 31 -6.99 -1.08 -7.53
N VAL A 32 -7.54 -1.58 -6.40
CA VAL A 32 -8.10 -2.94 -6.30
C VAL A 32 -9.15 -3.21 -7.36
N GLY A 33 -10.15 -2.32 -7.52
CA GLY A 33 -11.22 -2.49 -8.50
C GLY A 33 -10.71 -2.49 -9.95
N GLU A 34 -9.78 -1.59 -10.28
CA GLU A 34 -9.16 -1.56 -11.61
C GLU A 34 -8.35 -2.83 -11.89
N SER A 35 -7.69 -3.40 -10.89
CA SER A 35 -6.90 -4.62 -11.08
C SER A 35 -7.74 -5.80 -11.58
N VAL A 36 -9.01 -5.86 -11.18
CA VAL A 36 -9.94 -6.90 -11.65
C VAL A 36 -10.30 -6.70 -13.12
N GLN A 37 -10.36 -5.45 -13.57
CA GLN A 37 -10.71 -5.11 -14.96
C GLN A 37 -9.50 -5.19 -15.90
N LYS A 38 -8.30 -4.93 -15.37
CA LYS A 38 -7.05 -4.83 -16.13
C LYS A 38 -5.92 -5.68 -15.52
N PRO A 39 -6.14 -7.00 -15.33
CA PRO A 39 -5.18 -7.82 -14.59
C PRO A 39 -3.80 -7.89 -15.26
N LEU A 40 -3.72 -7.94 -16.58
CA LEU A 40 -2.46 -8.05 -17.29
C LEU A 40 -1.57 -6.82 -17.09
N GLU A 41 -2.16 -5.61 -17.12
CA GLU A 41 -1.45 -4.36 -16.85
C GLU A 41 -0.90 -4.33 -15.43
N TYR A 42 -1.64 -4.87 -14.45
CA TYR A 42 -1.17 -4.97 -13.07
C TYR A 42 -0.03 -5.96 -12.91
N TYR A 43 -0.10 -7.13 -13.55
CA TYR A 43 1.01 -8.09 -13.52
C TYR A 43 2.23 -7.55 -14.27
N ASP A 44 2.07 -6.97 -15.44
CA ASP A 44 3.18 -6.39 -16.19
C ASP A 44 3.85 -5.25 -15.41
N ASN A 45 3.08 -4.26 -14.97
CA ASN A 45 3.65 -3.12 -14.25
C ASN A 45 4.29 -3.55 -12.92
N ASN A 46 3.56 -4.31 -12.08
CA ASN A 46 4.00 -4.59 -10.72
C ASN A 46 5.04 -5.71 -10.67
N ILE A 47 4.85 -6.82 -11.41
CA ILE A 47 5.78 -7.95 -11.39
C ILE A 47 6.95 -7.70 -12.34
N SER A 48 6.68 -7.51 -13.64
CA SER A 48 7.76 -7.34 -14.62
C SER A 48 8.62 -6.12 -14.31
N GLY A 49 7.99 -4.99 -13.93
CA GLY A 49 8.73 -3.79 -13.53
C GLY A 49 9.59 -4.00 -12.29
N THR A 50 9.08 -4.70 -11.26
CA THR A 50 9.90 -5.01 -10.07
C THR A 50 11.05 -5.96 -10.41
N LEU A 51 10.84 -6.96 -11.28
CA LEU A 51 11.92 -7.85 -11.71
C LEU A 51 13.04 -7.08 -12.42
N VAL A 52 12.68 -6.14 -13.31
CA VAL A 52 13.66 -5.28 -13.98
C VAL A 52 14.44 -4.44 -12.95
N LEU A 53 13.74 -3.83 -11.97
CA LEU A 53 14.38 -3.08 -10.90
C LEU A 53 15.36 -3.95 -10.10
N LEU A 54 14.95 -5.15 -9.66
CA LEU A 54 15.78 -6.06 -8.87
C LEU A 54 17.01 -6.53 -9.63
N GLU A 55 16.89 -6.77 -10.93
CA GLU A 55 18.04 -7.13 -11.78
C GLU A 55 19.06 -5.99 -11.88
N GLU A 56 18.60 -4.75 -12.09
CA GLU A 56 19.51 -3.60 -12.17
C GLU A 56 20.09 -3.22 -10.79
N MET A 57 19.33 -3.39 -9.71
CA MET A 57 19.84 -3.30 -8.33
C MET A 57 20.97 -4.32 -8.07
N ARG A 58 20.74 -5.59 -8.43
CA ARG A 58 21.75 -6.66 -8.31
C ARG A 58 23.02 -6.34 -9.10
N ASN A 59 22.87 -5.90 -10.35
CA ASN A 59 23.98 -5.55 -11.22
C ASN A 59 24.82 -4.39 -10.67
N ALA A 60 24.18 -3.47 -9.95
CA ALA A 60 24.81 -2.32 -9.30
C ALA A 60 25.33 -2.61 -7.88
N GLY A 61 25.12 -3.81 -7.35
CA GLY A 61 25.51 -4.17 -5.98
C GLY A 61 24.60 -3.59 -4.88
N CYS A 62 23.47 -2.96 -5.20
CA CYS A 62 22.48 -2.48 -4.25
C CYS A 62 21.56 -3.64 -3.84
N LYS A 63 21.86 -4.31 -2.73
CA LYS A 63 21.15 -5.52 -2.27
C LYS A 63 20.24 -5.26 -1.06
N ASN A 64 19.82 -4.03 -0.85
CA ASN A 64 18.94 -3.62 0.24
C ASN A 64 17.63 -3.08 -0.32
N ILE A 65 16.50 -3.63 0.11
CA ILE A 65 15.19 -3.20 -0.36
C ILE A 65 14.15 -3.15 0.75
N ILE A 66 13.41 -2.05 0.82
CA ILE A 66 12.18 -1.92 1.60
C ILE A 66 11.03 -1.94 0.61
N PHE A 67 10.22 -2.99 0.68
CA PHE A 67 9.12 -3.22 -0.25
C PHE A 67 7.79 -2.80 0.33
N SER A 68 7.07 -1.96 -0.41
CA SER A 68 5.70 -1.56 -0.14
C SER A 68 4.75 -2.72 -0.43
N SER A 69 4.58 -3.62 0.57
CA SER A 69 3.58 -4.69 0.51
C SER A 69 2.22 -4.21 1.02
N SER A 70 1.28 -5.10 1.22
CA SER A 70 -0.09 -4.76 1.61
C SER A 70 -0.69 -5.84 2.51
N ALA A 71 -1.53 -5.45 3.45
CA ALA A 71 -2.33 -6.38 4.25
C ALA A 71 -3.29 -7.25 3.39
N THR A 72 -3.51 -6.90 2.11
CA THR A 72 -4.28 -7.75 1.18
C THR A 72 -3.66 -9.13 0.94
N VAL A 73 -2.35 -9.31 1.24
CA VAL A 73 -1.68 -10.61 1.14
C VAL A 73 -2.23 -11.64 2.15
N TYR A 74 -2.88 -11.19 3.21
CA TYR A 74 -3.54 -12.07 4.17
C TYR A 74 -4.87 -12.64 3.67
N GLY A 75 -5.44 -12.08 2.58
CA GLY A 75 -6.75 -12.48 2.07
C GLY A 75 -7.85 -12.29 3.11
N ASN A 76 -8.58 -13.36 3.41
CA ASN A 76 -9.58 -13.41 4.47
C ASN A 76 -8.98 -14.15 5.69
N PRO A 77 -8.34 -13.45 6.65
CA PRO A 77 -7.69 -14.08 7.78
C PRO A 77 -8.71 -14.71 8.73
N ALA A 78 -8.35 -15.86 9.28
CA ALA A 78 -9.19 -16.57 10.26
C ALA A 78 -9.11 -15.97 11.67
N VAL A 79 -8.08 -15.14 11.94
CA VAL A 79 -7.79 -14.58 13.26
C VAL A 79 -7.67 -13.06 13.17
N MET A 80 -8.26 -12.37 14.13
CA MET A 80 -8.20 -10.92 14.33
C MET A 80 -7.72 -10.62 15.76
N PRO A 81 -6.87 -9.62 15.98
CA PRO A 81 -6.19 -8.80 14.98
C PRO A 81 -5.18 -9.58 14.16
N ILE A 82 -4.94 -9.11 12.92
CA ILE A 82 -3.96 -9.71 12.00
C ILE A 82 -2.55 -9.38 12.49
N THR A 83 -1.73 -10.41 12.70
CA THR A 83 -0.31 -10.27 13.02
C THR A 83 0.56 -10.80 11.90
N GLU A 84 1.87 -10.51 11.92
CA GLU A 84 2.83 -11.01 10.93
C GLU A 84 2.96 -12.53 10.92
N SER A 85 2.62 -13.20 12.03
CA SER A 85 2.57 -14.67 12.13
C SER A 85 1.36 -15.29 11.43
N CYS A 86 0.36 -14.48 11.06
CA CYS A 86 -0.76 -14.96 10.26
C CYS A 86 -0.27 -15.42 8.89
N PRO A 87 -0.70 -16.60 8.41
CA PRO A 87 -0.32 -17.06 7.08
C PRO A 87 -0.86 -16.14 6.00
N LYS A 88 -0.13 -16.05 4.89
CA LYS A 88 -0.68 -15.45 3.68
C LYS A 88 -1.86 -16.28 3.20
N GLY A 89 -2.95 -15.61 2.82
CA GLY A 89 -4.16 -16.24 2.34
C GLY A 89 -4.29 -16.17 0.82
N HIS A 90 -5.41 -16.69 0.32
CA HIS A 90 -5.80 -16.48 -1.07
C HIS A 90 -6.20 -15.03 -1.28
N CYS A 91 -5.47 -14.31 -2.14
CA CYS A 91 -5.79 -12.94 -2.46
C CYS A 91 -7.07 -12.87 -3.32
N THR A 92 -7.94 -11.93 -2.99
CA THR A 92 -9.26 -11.79 -3.64
C THR A 92 -9.22 -10.98 -4.93
N ASN A 93 -8.07 -10.44 -5.31
CA ASN A 93 -7.91 -9.58 -6.48
C ASN A 93 -6.48 -9.60 -7.02
N PRO A 94 -6.27 -9.24 -8.32
CA PRO A 94 -4.95 -9.24 -8.95
C PRO A 94 -3.93 -8.34 -8.27
N TYR A 95 -4.32 -7.16 -7.76
CA TYR A 95 -3.40 -6.29 -7.02
C TYR A 95 -2.81 -7.01 -5.79
N GLY A 96 -3.66 -7.64 -4.96
CA GLY A 96 -3.21 -8.43 -3.81
C GLY A 96 -2.29 -9.57 -4.24
N ASN A 97 -2.62 -10.26 -5.34
CA ASN A 97 -1.78 -11.31 -5.90
C ASN A 97 -0.39 -10.78 -6.30
N THR A 98 -0.30 -9.61 -6.96
CA THR A 98 1.02 -9.05 -7.31
C THR A 98 1.87 -8.79 -6.08
N LYS A 99 1.29 -8.27 -4.99
CA LYS A 99 2.01 -8.04 -3.73
C LYS A 99 2.45 -9.37 -3.10
N SER A 100 1.56 -10.36 -3.05
CA SER A 100 1.88 -11.69 -2.50
C SER A 100 2.97 -12.41 -3.29
N MET A 101 2.93 -12.37 -4.62
CA MET A 101 3.96 -12.96 -5.49
C MET A 101 5.30 -12.25 -5.33
N LEU A 102 5.31 -10.92 -5.24
CA LEU A 102 6.55 -10.15 -5.05
C LEU A 102 7.20 -10.43 -3.68
N GLU A 103 6.42 -10.67 -2.62
CA GLU A 103 6.98 -11.13 -1.35
C GLU A 103 7.71 -12.48 -1.50
N GLU A 104 7.16 -13.44 -2.27
CA GLU A 104 7.85 -14.73 -2.53
C GLU A 104 9.11 -14.52 -3.38
N ILE A 105 9.02 -13.75 -4.46
CA ILE A 105 10.17 -13.44 -5.32
C ILE A 105 11.32 -12.83 -4.49
N LEU A 106 11.01 -11.90 -3.58
CA LEU A 106 12.01 -11.28 -2.73
C LEU A 106 12.60 -12.26 -1.70
N ARG A 107 11.81 -13.23 -1.22
CA ARG A 107 12.31 -14.33 -0.36
C ARG A 107 13.24 -15.26 -1.13
N ASP A 108 12.83 -15.65 -2.33
CA ASP A 108 13.65 -16.51 -3.20
C ASP A 108 14.96 -15.82 -3.57
N LEU A 109 14.93 -14.51 -3.80
CA LEU A 109 16.13 -13.71 -4.08
C LEU A 109 17.12 -13.72 -2.91
N HIS A 110 16.65 -13.56 -1.68
CA HIS A 110 17.48 -13.69 -0.48
C HIS A 110 18.00 -15.12 -0.27
N VAL A 111 17.19 -16.15 -0.53
CA VAL A 111 17.62 -17.55 -0.44
C VAL A 111 18.74 -17.85 -1.44
N ALA A 112 18.65 -17.30 -2.65
CA ALA A 112 19.66 -17.46 -3.69
C ALA A 112 20.96 -16.68 -3.38
N ASP A 113 20.85 -15.56 -2.68
CA ASP A 113 21.95 -14.66 -2.33
C ASP A 113 21.64 -13.96 -1.00
N ASN A 114 22.24 -14.45 0.08
CA ASN A 114 21.99 -14.02 1.46
C ASN A 114 22.56 -12.64 1.80
N GLU A 115 23.22 -11.96 0.88
CA GLU A 115 23.61 -10.56 1.02
C GLU A 115 22.42 -9.60 0.84
N TRP A 116 21.32 -10.08 0.26
CA TRP A 116 20.10 -9.28 0.17
C TRP A 116 19.45 -9.09 1.54
N ASN A 117 19.16 -7.83 1.87
CA ASN A 117 18.35 -7.45 3.03
C ASN A 117 17.00 -6.92 2.53
N VAL A 118 15.94 -7.55 2.96
CA VAL A 118 14.57 -7.31 2.48
C VAL A 118 13.67 -6.98 3.66
N VAL A 119 13.04 -5.82 3.64
CA VAL A 119 11.99 -5.47 4.59
C VAL A 119 10.66 -5.38 3.85
N LEU A 120 9.70 -6.22 4.23
CA LEU A 120 8.36 -6.27 3.68
C LEU A 120 7.41 -5.49 4.59
N LEU A 121 6.93 -4.33 4.14
CA LEU A 121 6.01 -3.50 4.90
C LEU A 121 4.58 -3.73 4.42
N ARG A 122 3.77 -4.45 5.20
CA ARG A 122 2.36 -4.74 4.89
C ARG A 122 1.47 -3.62 5.40
N TYR A 123 1.11 -2.70 4.50
CA TYR A 123 0.25 -1.57 4.85
C TYR A 123 -1.19 -1.99 5.04
N PHE A 124 -1.83 -1.45 6.09
CA PHE A 124 -3.28 -1.33 6.16
C PHE A 124 -3.73 -0.11 5.36
N ASN A 125 -4.71 0.66 5.79
CA ASN A 125 -5.24 1.74 4.96
C ASN A 125 -4.62 3.10 5.33
N PRO A 126 -3.67 3.65 4.54
CA PRO A 126 -3.13 4.97 4.83
C PRO A 126 -4.17 6.07 4.64
N ILE A 127 -4.21 7.01 5.58
CA ILE A 127 -5.06 8.20 5.52
C ILE A 127 -4.34 9.42 6.09
N GLY A 128 -4.95 10.59 5.91
CA GLY A 128 -4.47 11.84 6.49
C GLY A 128 -3.51 12.60 5.59
N ALA A 129 -3.03 13.71 6.11
CA ALA A 129 -2.11 14.63 5.45
C ALA A 129 -1.06 15.14 6.44
N HIS A 130 0.03 15.67 5.94
CA HIS A 130 1.05 16.28 6.79
C HIS A 130 0.52 17.60 7.40
N SER A 131 0.88 17.88 8.65
CA SER A 131 0.42 19.06 9.40
C SER A 131 0.79 20.39 8.77
N SER A 132 1.78 20.42 7.88
CA SER A 132 2.15 21.63 7.12
C SER A 132 1.07 22.06 6.10
N GLY A 133 0.14 21.17 5.74
CA GLY A 133 -0.82 21.39 4.64
C GLY A 133 -0.21 21.34 3.23
N LEU A 134 1.10 21.07 3.10
CA LEU A 134 1.79 21.03 1.81
C LEU A 134 1.78 19.64 1.16
N ILE A 135 1.50 18.59 1.92
CA ILE A 135 1.47 17.20 1.46
C ILE A 135 0.15 16.57 1.87
N GLY A 136 -0.56 16.00 0.91
CA GLY A 136 -1.82 15.31 1.11
C GLY A 136 -2.13 14.37 -0.05
N GLU A 137 -3.29 13.74 -0.03
CA GLU A 137 -3.75 12.85 -1.09
C GLU A 137 -4.66 13.60 -2.07
N ASN A 138 -4.23 13.70 -3.33
CA ASN A 138 -5.00 14.31 -4.41
C ASN A 138 -4.98 13.39 -5.65
N PRO A 139 -5.78 12.32 -5.65
CA PRO A 139 -5.81 11.37 -6.76
C PRO A 139 -6.36 12.00 -8.04
N ASN A 140 -5.89 11.52 -9.19
CA ASN A 140 -6.45 11.85 -10.48
C ASN A 140 -7.82 11.18 -10.66
N GLY A 141 -8.85 11.96 -11.03
CA GLY A 141 -10.21 11.46 -11.23
C GLY A 141 -10.99 11.20 -9.92
N VAL A 142 -11.99 10.31 -9.99
CA VAL A 142 -12.80 9.94 -8.83
C VAL A 142 -11.98 9.07 -7.87
N PRO A 143 -11.88 9.44 -6.58
CA PRO A 143 -11.10 8.67 -5.63
C PRO A 143 -11.64 7.25 -5.41
N ASN A 144 -10.73 6.28 -5.35
CA ASN A 144 -11.07 4.90 -4.99
C ASN A 144 -10.96 4.65 -3.46
N ASN A 145 -10.26 5.53 -2.74
CA ASN A 145 -10.11 5.44 -1.29
C ASN A 145 -11.11 6.32 -0.56
N LEU A 146 -11.55 5.88 0.63
CA LEU A 146 -12.61 6.54 1.40
C LEU A 146 -12.28 7.99 1.76
N MET A 147 -11.11 8.25 2.37
CA MET A 147 -10.79 9.59 2.88
C MET A 147 -10.69 10.66 1.78
N PRO A 148 -9.97 10.44 0.65
CA PRO A 148 -9.98 11.43 -0.43
C PRO A 148 -11.37 11.61 -1.07
N TYR A 149 -12.23 10.58 -1.05
CA TYR A 149 -13.62 10.72 -1.49
C TYR A 149 -14.39 11.66 -0.54
N ILE A 150 -14.33 11.42 0.77
CA ILE A 150 -14.94 12.28 1.80
C ILE A 150 -14.46 13.75 1.63
N THR A 151 -13.16 13.96 1.46
CA THR A 151 -12.60 15.31 1.30
C THR A 151 -13.06 16.00 0.01
N GLN A 152 -13.24 15.26 -1.09
CA GLN A 152 -13.80 15.83 -2.32
C GLN A 152 -15.28 16.16 -2.20
N VAL A 153 -16.07 15.38 -1.47
CA VAL A 153 -17.47 15.71 -1.12
C VAL A 153 -17.51 16.96 -0.23
N ALA A 154 -16.67 17.01 0.80
CA ALA A 154 -16.56 18.17 1.68
C ALA A 154 -16.18 19.45 0.94
N ALA A 155 -15.31 19.34 -0.06
CA ALA A 155 -14.91 20.47 -0.91
C ALA A 155 -15.93 20.82 -2.01
N GLY A 156 -17.07 20.12 -2.08
CA GLY A 156 -18.10 20.32 -3.11
C GLY A 156 -17.71 19.89 -4.53
N LYS A 157 -16.60 19.12 -4.67
CA LYS A 157 -16.17 18.55 -5.95
C LYS A 157 -17.01 17.33 -6.35
N LEU A 158 -17.51 16.58 -5.37
CA LEU A 158 -18.44 15.48 -5.54
C LEU A 158 -19.72 15.77 -4.77
N LYS A 159 -20.85 15.28 -5.27
CA LYS A 159 -22.17 15.55 -4.72
C LYS A 159 -22.38 14.85 -3.37
N GLU A 160 -22.05 13.59 -3.30
CA GLU A 160 -22.30 12.72 -2.16
C GLU A 160 -21.31 11.55 -2.12
N LEU A 161 -21.12 10.93 -0.96
CA LEU A 161 -20.33 9.73 -0.77
C LEU A 161 -21.18 8.50 -1.07
N HIS A 162 -20.65 7.55 -1.82
CA HIS A 162 -21.25 6.24 -2.06
C HIS A 162 -20.67 5.22 -1.08
N VAL A 163 -21.50 4.69 -0.20
CA VAL A 163 -21.15 3.65 0.79
C VAL A 163 -21.64 2.31 0.26
N PHE A 164 -20.73 1.40 -0.06
CA PHE A 164 -21.04 0.11 -0.67
C PHE A 164 -21.39 -0.95 0.38
N GLY A 165 -22.69 -1.17 0.55
CA GLY A 165 -23.28 -2.13 1.49
C GLY A 165 -23.45 -1.61 2.91
N ASN A 166 -24.53 -2.08 3.53
CA ASN A 166 -24.86 -1.87 4.95
C ASN A 166 -25.27 -3.18 5.63
N ASP A 167 -24.85 -4.29 5.04
CA ASP A 167 -25.23 -5.66 5.44
C ASP A 167 -24.00 -6.51 5.85
N TYR A 168 -22.88 -5.84 6.15
CA TYR A 168 -21.70 -6.50 6.73
C TYR A 168 -21.95 -6.87 8.21
N PRO A 169 -21.35 -7.96 8.71
CA PRO A 169 -21.46 -8.36 10.11
C PRO A 169 -20.61 -7.45 11.03
N THR A 170 -20.88 -6.17 11.02
CA THR A 170 -20.19 -5.09 11.74
C THR A 170 -21.22 -4.26 12.53
N PRO A 171 -20.84 -3.46 13.53
CA PRO A 171 -21.79 -2.74 14.39
C PRO A 171 -22.75 -1.82 13.64
N ASP A 172 -22.34 -1.22 12.53
CA ASP A 172 -23.18 -0.30 11.73
C ASP A 172 -23.49 -0.83 10.32
N GLY A 173 -23.15 -2.09 10.06
CA GLY A 173 -23.37 -2.75 8.79
C GLY A 173 -22.41 -2.35 7.69
N THR A 174 -21.51 -1.40 7.89
CA THR A 174 -20.54 -0.96 6.86
C THR A 174 -19.18 -1.64 7.02
N GLY A 175 -18.34 -1.59 5.98
CA GLY A 175 -17.01 -2.21 6.01
C GLY A 175 -16.10 -1.59 7.06
N VAL A 176 -15.35 -2.42 7.77
CA VAL A 176 -14.36 -2.01 8.78
C VAL A 176 -12.95 -2.19 8.25
N ARG A 177 -12.08 -1.22 8.49
CA ARG A 177 -10.66 -1.24 8.14
C ARG A 177 -9.81 -0.63 9.25
N ASP A 178 -8.55 -1.06 9.33
CA ASP A 178 -7.54 -0.37 10.12
C ASP A 178 -6.96 0.78 9.30
N TYR A 179 -6.97 1.98 9.86
CA TYR A 179 -6.46 3.18 9.19
C TYR A 179 -5.24 3.71 9.92
N ILE A 180 -4.12 3.83 9.21
CA ILE A 180 -2.87 4.38 9.71
C ILE A 180 -2.64 5.79 9.17
N HIS A 181 -2.22 6.72 10.02
CA HIS A 181 -1.90 8.07 9.57
C HIS A 181 -0.65 8.05 8.67
N VAL A 182 -0.69 8.78 7.54
CA VAL A 182 0.39 8.79 6.54
C VAL A 182 1.76 9.17 7.11
N VAL A 183 1.80 10.05 8.12
CA VAL A 183 3.04 10.42 8.81
C VAL A 183 3.61 9.25 9.62
N ASP A 184 2.76 8.44 10.26
CA ASP A 184 3.22 7.27 11.00
C ASP A 184 3.63 6.14 10.06
N LEU A 185 2.96 6.00 8.92
CA LEU A 185 3.41 5.13 7.83
C LEU A 185 4.82 5.55 7.34
N ALA A 186 5.05 6.84 7.10
CA ALA A 186 6.36 7.36 6.69
C ALA A 186 7.45 7.11 7.75
N LYS A 187 7.13 7.32 9.04
CA LYS A 187 8.03 6.97 10.16
C LYS A 187 8.35 5.46 10.19
N GLY A 188 7.39 4.61 9.83
CA GLY A 188 7.60 3.17 9.68
C GLY A 188 8.70 2.85 8.67
N HIS A 189 8.70 3.53 7.51
CA HIS A 189 9.76 3.37 6.51
C HIS A 189 11.13 3.83 7.01
N VAL A 190 11.18 4.97 7.68
CA VAL A 190 12.45 5.46 8.27
C VAL A 190 12.98 4.48 9.31
N LYS A 191 12.10 3.88 10.13
CA LYS A 191 12.51 2.85 11.10
C LYS A 191 12.95 1.55 10.43
N ALA A 192 12.36 1.19 9.29
CA ALA A 192 12.74 0.01 8.53
C ALA A 192 14.18 0.09 7.98
N LEU A 193 14.70 1.29 7.72
CA LEU A 193 16.12 1.48 7.35
C LEU A 193 17.06 0.93 8.42
N LYS A 194 16.70 1.04 9.71
CA LYS A 194 17.51 0.46 10.78
C LYS A 194 17.64 -1.05 10.67
N ALA A 195 16.55 -1.77 10.30
CA ALA A 195 16.63 -3.22 10.07
C ALA A 195 17.58 -3.55 8.90
N ILE A 196 17.59 -2.73 7.86
CA ILE A 196 18.55 -2.84 6.75
C ILE A 196 19.99 -2.65 7.24
N ASP A 197 20.27 -1.63 8.06
CA ASP A 197 21.59 -1.36 8.63
C ASP A 197 22.06 -2.51 9.53
N ASP A 198 21.14 -3.14 10.27
CA ASP A 198 21.38 -4.31 11.12
C ASP A 198 21.52 -5.62 10.32
N LYS A 199 21.46 -5.60 8.98
CA LYS A 199 21.54 -6.75 8.07
C LYS A 199 20.52 -7.83 8.39
N CYS A 200 19.24 -7.44 8.38
CA CYS A 200 18.13 -8.25 8.87
C CYS A 200 17.84 -9.56 8.07
N GLY A 201 18.44 -9.72 6.88
CA GLY A 201 18.01 -10.76 5.95
C GLY A 201 16.60 -10.48 5.44
N ILE A 202 15.57 -11.16 5.98
CA ILE A 202 14.17 -10.90 5.63
C ILE A 202 13.36 -10.59 6.88
N GLU A 203 12.76 -9.42 6.91
CA GLU A 203 11.85 -9.00 7.96
C GLU A 203 10.49 -8.58 7.38
N VAL A 204 9.44 -8.81 8.16
CA VAL A 204 8.06 -8.47 7.79
C VAL A 204 7.46 -7.64 8.92
N TYR A 205 6.84 -6.51 8.57
CA TYR A 205 6.14 -5.67 9.54
C TYR A 205 4.77 -5.23 9.01
N ASN A 206 3.77 -5.36 9.86
CA ASN A 206 2.47 -4.76 9.64
C ASN A 206 2.52 -3.28 9.99
N LEU A 207 2.07 -2.42 9.08
CA LEU A 207 1.90 -0.99 9.33
C LEU A 207 0.41 -0.65 9.42
N GLY A 208 -0.11 -0.71 10.62
CA GLY A 208 -1.47 -0.43 11.04
C GLY A 208 -1.51 0.04 12.49
N THR A 209 -2.71 0.26 13.02
CA THR A 209 -2.94 0.69 14.40
C THR A 209 -3.42 -0.45 15.30
N GLY A 210 -3.87 -1.55 14.70
CA GLY A 210 -4.53 -2.66 15.40
C GLY A 210 -6.00 -2.36 15.76
N ILE A 211 -6.54 -1.20 15.33
CA ILE A 211 -7.91 -0.77 15.61
C ILE A 211 -8.67 -0.60 14.30
N GLY A 212 -9.84 -1.24 14.21
CA GLY A 212 -10.73 -1.12 13.06
C GLY A 212 -11.75 0.01 13.24
N TYR A 213 -11.98 0.75 12.16
CA TYR A 213 -13.03 1.76 12.06
C TYR A 213 -13.94 1.48 10.87
N SER A 214 -15.23 1.69 11.04
CA SER A 214 -16.20 1.55 9.96
C SER A 214 -16.16 2.76 9.01
N VAL A 215 -16.80 2.61 7.84
CA VAL A 215 -16.98 3.74 6.91
C VAL A 215 -17.73 4.88 7.60
N LEU A 216 -18.83 4.58 8.34
CA LEU A 216 -19.60 5.61 9.02
C LEU A 216 -18.90 6.20 10.23
N ASP A 217 -17.99 5.47 10.90
CA ASP A 217 -17.13 6.05 11.93
C ASP A 217 -16.22 7.15 11.36
N LEU A 218 -15.62 6.91 10.18
CA LEU A 218 -14.79 7.91 9.54
C LEU A 218 -15.61 9.13 9.08
N VAL A 219 -16.80 8.91 8.53
CA VAL A 219 -17.71 10.01 8.15
C VAL A 219 -18.04 10.87 9.37
N LYS A 220 -18.49 10.24 10.48
CA LYS A 220 -18.83 10.95 11.73
C LYS A 220 -17.61 11.69 12.31
N ALA A 221 -16.45 11.06 12.32
CA ALA A 221 -15.22 11.67 12.82
C ALA A 221 -14.84 12.90 11.99
N PHE A 222 -14.92 12.80 10.66
CA PHE A 222 -14.66 13.89 9.75
C PHE A 222 -15.66 15.06 9.93
N GLU A 223 -16.95 14.76 10.00
CA GLU A 223 -18.01 15.73 10.27
C GLU A 223 -17.76 16.49 11.57
N LYS A 224 -17.45 15.74 12.66
CA LYS A 224 -17.19 16.32 13.99
C LYS A 224 -15.96 17.24 13.96
N ALA A 225 -14.89 16.83 13.29
CA ALA A 225 -13.64 17.57 13.24
C ALA A 225 -13.76 18.88 12.45
N ASN A 226 -14.61 18.91 11.41
CA ASN A 226 -14.73 20.05 10.49
C ASN A 226 -16.02 20.87 10.67
N GLY A 227 -16.97 20.41 11.49
CA GLY A 227 -18.26 21.11 11.71
C GLY A 227 -19.18 21.13 10.48
N ILE A 228 -19.01 20.18 9.57
CA ILE A 228 -19.78 20.07 8.32
C ILE A 228 -20.45 18.72 8.21
N LYS A 229 -21.50 18.61 7.38
CA LYS A 229 -22.16 17.36 7.05
C LYS A 229 -21.66 16.78 5.74
N ILE A 230 -21.47 15.46 5.71
CA ILE A 230 -21.09 14.72 4.51
C ILE A 230 -22.32 13.95 4.02
N PRO A 231 -22.97 14.40 2.93
CA PRO A 231 -24.06 13.64 2.33
C PRO A 231 -23.55 12.30 1.81
N TYR A 232 -24.30 11.23 2.10
CA TYR A 232 -23.97 9.90 1.57
C TYR A 232 -25.23 9.11 1.22
N VAL A 233 -25.05 8.15 0.31
CA VAL A 233 -26.05 7.15 -0.07
C VAL A 233 -25.47 5.75 0.16
N ILE A 234 -26.36 4.81 0.46
CA ILE A 234 -25.98 3.39 0.57
C ILE A 234 -26.26 2.72 -0.76
N ASP A 235 -25.22 2.18 -1.38
CA ASP A 235 -25.31 1.40 -2.61
C ASP A 235 -25.23 -0.10 -2.31
N GLN A 236 -25.64 -0.90 -3.27
CA GLN A 236 -25.41 -2.35 -3.21
C GLN A 236 -23.91 -2.65 -3.35
N ARG A 237 -23.45 -3.64 -2.62
CA ARG A 237 -22.08 -4.13 -2.71
C ARG A 237 -21.89 -5.12 -3.87
#